data_72b36814db45d2ad423f603e5f4ff585
#
_entry.id   72b36814db45d2ad423f603e5f4ff585
#
_cell.length_a   1.000
_cell.length_b   1.000
_cell.length_c   1.000
_cell.angle_alpha   90.00
_cell.angle_beta   90.00
_cell.angle_gamma   90.00
#
_symmetry.space_group_name_H-M   'P 1'
#
loop_
_entity.id
_entity.type
_entity.pdbx_description
1 polymer ?
#
loop_
_entity_poly.entity_id
_entity_poly.type
_entity_poly.pdbx_seq_one_letter_code
_entity_poly.pdbx_strand_id
1 'polypeptide(L)'
;MKNPEDKNKLIGSKIREAREAAQKSQKDLADAVGFESATAISLIEAGERKVRVQDLEKMSDFLQRDIKFFLGIEEKQDIRFALRADSNLSKKDQDEILGFIDFVKNKKNG
;
A
#
# COMPACT_ATOMS: atom_id res chain seq x y z
N MET A 1 -13.55 8.75 11.84
CA MET A 1 -13.64 7.56 10.98
C MET A 1 -13.72 7.97 9.51
N LYS A 2 -12.84 7.41 8.69
CA LYS A 2 -12.88 7.71 7.26
C LYS A 2 -14.04 6.96 6.61
N ASN A 3 -14.78 7.62 5.73
CA ASN A 3 -15.86 6.96 5.02
C ASN A 3 -15.27 6.16 3.83
N PRO A 4 -16.05 5.27 3.20
CA PRO A 4 -15.55 4.47 2.08
C PRO A 4 -15.02 5.28 0.90
N GLU A 5 -15.58 6.46 0.65
CA GLU A 5 -15.13 7.31 -0.45
C GLU A 5 -13.70 7.82 -0.21
N ASP A 6 -13.38 8.21 1.03
CA ASP A 6 -12.03 8.66 1.37
C ASP A 6 -11.01 7.54 1.18
N LYS A 7 -11.39 6.32 1.54
CA LYS A 7 -10.52 5.16 1.36
C LYS A 7 -10.29 4.87 -0.12
N ASN A 8 -11.35 4.96 -0.93
CA ASN A 8 -11.23 4.74 -2.37
C ASN A 8 -10.32 5.80 -3.01
N LYS A 9 -10.42 7.05 -2.58
CA LYS A 9 -9.55 8.11 -3.06
C LYS A 9 -8.10 7.87 -2.69
N LEU A 10 -7.84 7.41 -1.48
CA LEU A 10 -6.48 7.10 -1.04
C LEU A 10 -5.89 5.97 -1.90
N ILE A 11 -6.62 4.88 -2.03
CA ILE A 11 -6.16 3.74 -2.82
C ILE A 11 -5.95 4.16 -4.27
N GLY A 12 -6.90 4.89 -4.83
CA GLY A 12 -6.81 5.37 -6.21
C GLY A 12 -5.59 6.25 -6.46
N SER A 13 -5.30 7.16 -5.53
CA SER A 13 -4.13 8.03 -5.65
C SER A 13 -2.83 7.23 -5.56
N LYS A 14 -2.79 6.19 -4.75
CA LYS A 14 -1.61 5.32 -4.65
C LYS A 14 -1.41 4.49 -5.91
N ILE A 15 -2.50 4.03 -6.51
CA ILE A 15 -2.43 3.31 -7.79
C ILE A 15 -1.84 4.22 -8.86
N ARG A 16 -2.33 5.45 -8.94
CA ARG A 16 -1.81 6.42 -9.91
C ARG A 16 -0.33 6.70 -9.69
N GLU A 17 0.06 6.91 -8.43
CA GLU A 17 1.46 7.17 -8.09
C GLU A 17 2.36 6.02 -8.54
N ALA A 18 1.99 4.79 -8.23
CA ALA A 18 2.77 3.63 -8.63
C ALA A 18 2.80 3.44 -10.14
N ARG A 19 1.67 3.71 -10.81
CA ARG A 19 1.58 3.59 -12.26
C ARG A 19 2.50 4.59 -12.95
N GLU A 20 2.45 5.85 -12.52
CA GLU A 20 3.28 6.89 -13.10
C GLU A 20 4.77 6.63 -12.82
N ALA A 21 5.10 6.18 -11.62
CA ALA A 21 6.47 5.83 -11.27
C ALA A 21 7.01 4.69 -12.15
N ALA A 22 6.14 3.74 -12.52
CA ALA A 22 6.50 2.64 -13.41
C ALA A 22 6.44 3.03 -14.89
N GLN A 23 6.06 4.26 -15.19
CA GLN A 23 5.93 4.77 -16.56
C GLN A 23 4.95 3.96 -17.40
N LYS A 24 3.83 3.57 -16.77
CA LYS A 24 2.77 2.82 -17.42
C LYS A 24 1.56 3.71 -17.67
N SER A 25 0.85 3.45 -18.77
CA SER A 25 -0.38 4.17 -19.06
C SER A 25 -1.55 3.54 -18.32
N GLN A 26 -2.68 4.25 -18.27
CA GLN A 26 -3.90 3.68 -17.73
C GLN A 26 -4.35 2.47 -18.55
N LYS A 27 -4.14 2.51 -19.86
CA LYS A 27 -4.45 1.38 -20.73
C LYS A 27 -3.56 0.17 -20.42
N ASP A 28 -2.28 0.39 -20.20
CA ASP A 28 -1.37 -0.70 -19.84
C ASP A 28 -1.86 -1.40 -18.56
N LEU A 29 -2.26 -0.62 -17.58
CA LEU A 29 -2.74 -1.17 -16.32
C LEU A 29 -4.07 -1.90 -16.51
N ALA A 30 -4.97 -1.33 -17.31
CA ALA A 30 -6.25 -1.96 -17.62
C ALA A 30 -6.04 -3.32 -18.28
N ASP A 31 -5.15 -3.38 -19.26
CA ASP A 31 -4.84 -4.62 -19.95
C ASP A 31 -4.25 -5.67 -18.99
N ALA A 32 -3.36 -5.24 -18.11
CA ALA A 32 -2.72 -6.15 -17.14
C ALA A 32 -3.71 -6.74 -16.14
N VAL A 33 -4.75 -6.00 -15.79
CA VAL A 33 -5.74 -6.42 -14.80
C VAL A 33 -6.91 -7.14 -15.46
N GLY A 34 -7.06 -6.98 -16.77
CA GLY A 34 -8.15 -7.60 -17.51
C GLY A 34 -9.41 -6.72 -17.59
N PHE A 35 -9.24 -5.42 -17.44
CA PHE A 35 -10.36 -4.48 -17.62
C PHE A 35 -10.55 -4.17 -19.12
N GLU A 36 -11.79 -3.87 -19.48
CA GLU A 36 -12.13 -3.60 -20.88
C GLU A 36 -11.57 -2.29 -21.40
N SER A 37 -11.35 -1.31 -20.52
CA SER A 37 -10.92 0.01 -20.98
C SER A 37 -10.13 0.74 -19.89
N ALA A 38 -9.35 1.74 -20.35
CA ALA A 38 -8.64 2.63 -19.46
C ALA A 38 -9.57 3.48 -18.60
N THR A 39 -10.81 3.66 -19.02
CA THR A 39 -11.80 4.43 -18.27
C THR A 39 -12.01 3.85 -16.88
N ALA A 40 -12.02 2.51 -16.76
CA ALA A 40 -12.16 1.86 -15.47
C ALA A 40 -11.01 2.26 -14.53
N ILE A 41 -9.79 2.32 -15.05
CA ILE A 41 -8.63 2.73 -14.25
C ILE A 41 -8.76 4.20 -13.86
N SER A 42 -9.17 5.05 -14.79
CA SER A 42 -9.37 6.47 -14.52
C SER A 42 -10.34 6.69 -13.37
N LEU A 43 -11.45 5.95 -13.34
CA LEU A 43 -12.45 6.05 -12.28
C LEU A 43 -11.90 5.56 -10.94
N ILE A 44 -11.13 4.49 -10.97
CA ILE A 44 -10.49 3.97 -9.76
C ILE A 44 -9.48 4.98 -9.21
N GLU A 45 -8.65 5.55 -10.06
CA GLU A 45 -7.65 6.53 -9.65
C GLU A 45 -8.29 7.80 -9.09
N ALA A 46 -9.45 8.17 -9.59
CA ALA A 46 -10.19 9.32 -9.09
C ALA A 46 -10.97 9.03 -7.80
N GLY A 47 -11.01 7.78 -7.38
CA GLY A 47 -11.76 7.38 -6.19
C GLY A 47 -13.26 7.25 -6.44
N GLU A 48 -13.68 7.27 -7.70
CA GLU A 48 -15.09 7.17 -8.09
C GLU A 48 -15.56 5.74 -8.29
N ARG A 49 -14.62 4.80 -8.37
CA ARG A 49 -14.91 3.38 -8.49
C ARG A 49 -14.06 2.60 -7.49
N LYS A 50 -14.69 1.67 -6.78
CA LYS A 50 -14.00 0.80 -5.85
C LYS A 50 -13.20 -0.26 -6.62
N VAL A 51 -11.98 -0.54 -6.16
CA VAL A 51 -11.16 -1.62 -6.71
C VAL A 51 -11.32 -2.86 -5.83
N ARG A 52 -11.48 -4.02 -6.46
CA ARG A 52 -11.58 -5.28 -5.73
C ARG A 52 -10.19 -5.76 -5.32
N VAL A 53 -10.12 -6.54 -4.24
CA VAL A 53 -8.85 -7.06 -3.72
C VAL A 53 -8.11 -7.85 -4.79
N GLN A 54 -8.81 -8.69 -5.54
CA GLN A 54 -8.20 -9.49 -6.60
C GLN A 54 -7.54 -8.62 -7.67
N ASP A 55 -8.19 -7.53 -8.03
CA ASP A 55 -7.65 -6.60 -9.03
C ASP A 55 -6.46 -5.83 -8.46
N LEU A 56 -6.53 -5.46 -7.18
CA LEU A 56 -5.43 -4.77 -6.52
C LEU A 56 -4.19 -5.66 -6.43
N GLU A 57 -4.37 -6.96 -6.20
CA GLU A 57 -3.26 -7.90 -6.21
C GLU A 57 -2.58 -7.95 -7.58
N LYS A 58 -3.38 -7.97 -8.65
CA LYS A 58 -2.83 -7.93 -10.01
C LYS A 58 -2.08 -6.64 -10.30
N MET A 59 -2.61 -5.51 -9.82
CA MET A 59 -1.94 -4.22 -9.95
C MET A 59 -0.61 -4.22 -9.18
N SER A 60 -0.62 -4.76 -7.98
CA SER A 60 0.57 -4.88 -7.15
C SER A 60 1.68 -5.65 -7.89
N ASP A 61 1.33 -6.78 -8.48
CA ASP A 61 2.29 -7.58 -9.23
C ASP A 61 2.78 -6.84 -10.47
N PHE A 62 1.87 -6.24 -11.24
CA PHE A 62 2.24 -5.56 -12.48
C PHE A 62 3.11 -4.33 -12.22
N LEU A 63 2.79 -3.57 -11.17
CA LEU A 63 3.50 -2.33 -10.84
C LEU A 63 4.70 -2.56 -9.91
N GLN A 64 4.92 -3.79 -9.49
CA GLN A 64 6.05 -4.16 -8.62
C GLN A 64 6.04 -3.38 -7.31
N ARG A 65 4.87 -3.30 -6.69
CA ARG A 65 4.69 -2.66 -5.39
C ARG A 65 3.95 -3.59 -4.45
N ASP A 66 4.34 -3.58 -3.19
CA ASP A 66 3.62 -4.33 -2.16
C ASP A 66 2.19 -3.79 -2.05
N ILE A 67 1.23 -4.69 -1.86
CA ILE A 67 -0.18 -4.31 -1.75
C ILE A 67 -0.40 -3.32 -0.59
N LYS A 68 0.43 -3.39 0.43
CA LYS A 68 0.36 -2.48 1.58
C LYS A 68 0.58 -1.03 1.18
N PHE A 69 1.40 -0.79 0.16
CA PHE A 69 1.59 0.56 -0.36
C PHE A 69 0.27 1.17 -0.80
N PHE A 70 -0.54 0.40 -1.54
CA PHE A 70 -1.83 0.88 -2.03
C PHE A 70 -2.84 1.11 -0.91
N LEU A 71 -2.71 0.37 0.18
CA LEU A 71 -3.60 0.49 1.33
C LEU A 71 -3.15 1.57 2.32
N GLY A 72 -2.01 2.22 2.03
CA GLY A 72 -1.48 3.25 2.91
C GLY A 72 -0.83 2.73 4.16
N ILE A 73 -0.40 1.47 4.16
CA ILE A 73 0.23 0.85 5.32
C ILE A 73 1.75 0.87 5.15
N GLU A 74 2.43 1.56 6.05
CA GLU A 74 3.88 1.64 6.07
C GLU A 74 4.41 0.89 7.29
N GLU A 75 4.61 -0.40 7.13
CA GLU A 75 4.93 -1.28 8.25
C GLU A 75 6.05 -0.81 9.17
N LYS A 76 7.20 -0.46 8.58
CA LYS A 76 8.37 -0.14 9.39
C LYS A 76 8.23 1.18 10.13
N GLN A 77 7.77 2.20 9.43
CA GLN A 77 7.66 3.52 10.01
C GLN A 77 6.54 3.58 11.03
N ASP A 78 5.43 2.94 10.76
CA ASP A 78 4.29 2.96 11.66
C ASP A 78 4.60 2.29 12.99
N ILE A 79 5.27 1.14 12.96
CA ILE A 79 5.62 0.43 14.19
C ILE A 79 6.61 1.25 15.01
N ARG A 80 7.66 1.78 14.39
CA ARG A 80 8.66 2.58 15.10
C ARG A 80 8.06 3.87 15.64
N PHE A 81 7.23 4.53 14.86
CA PHE A 81 6.58 5.76 15.28
C PHE A 81 5.62 5.50 16.43
N ALA A 82 4.81 4.45 16.34
CA ALA A 82 3.86 4.10 17.38
C ALA A 82 4.57 3.75 18.70
N LEU A 83 5.67 3.02 18.62
CA LEU A 83 6.46 2.68 19.82
C LEU A 83 7.06 3.91 20.48
N ARG A 84 7.51 4.87 19.68
CA ARG A 84 8.09 6.11 20.22
C ARG A 84 7.01 6.99 20.85
N ALA A 85 5.80 6.95 20.31
CA ALA A 85 4.70 7.76 20.82
C ALA A 85 4.06 7.16 22.05
N ASP A 86 4.28 5.89 22.34
CA ASP A 86 3.70 5.21 23.50
C ASP A 86 4.48 5.53 24.76
N SER A 87 3.92 6.39 25.60
CA SER A 87 4.54 6.80 26.83
C SER A 87 4.54 5.70 27.90
N ASN A 88 3.82 4.61 27.70
CA ASN A 88 3.78 3.50 28.63
C ASN A 88 4.95 2.53 28.47
N LEU A 89 5.66 2.63 27.36
CA LEU A 89 6.82 1.77 27.10
C LEU A 89 8.11 2.53 27.43
N SER A 90 9.00 1.88 28.18
CA SER A 90 10.32 2.45 28.43
C SER A 90 11.15 2.35 27.15
N LYS A 91 12.23 3.15 27.09
CA LYS A 91 13.14 3.07 25.94
C LYS A 91 13.72 1.65 25.82
N LYS A 92 14.01 1.00 26.93
CA LYS A 92 14.50 -0.36 26.90
C LYS A 92 13.51 -1.32 26.28
N ASP A 93 12.22 -1.19 26.65
CA ASP A 93 11.15 -2.02 26.09
C ASP A 93 11.00 -1.79 24.60
N GLN A 94 11.06 -0.53 24.18
CA GLN A 94 10.98 -0.19 22.75
C GLN A 94 12.13 -0.80 21.98
N ASP A 95 13.35 -0.70 22.51
CA ASP A 95 14.55 -1.24 21.86
C ASP A 95 14.47 -2.76 21.75
N GLU A 96 13.97 -3.44 22.78
CA GLU A 96 13.81 -4.89 22.75
C GLU A 96 12.80 -5.32 21.69
N ILE A 97 11.67 -4.61 21.58
CA ILE A 97 10.66 -4.92 20.58
C ILE A 97 11.21 -4.68 19.18
N LEU A 98 11.90 -3.57 18.96
CA LEU A 98 12.49 -3.26 17.66
C LEU A 98 13.56 -4.26 17.28
N GLY A 99 14.39 -4.69 18.26
CA GLY A 99 15.40 -5.72 18.05
C GLY A 99 14.78 -7.05 17.64
N PHE A 100 13.67 -7.41 18.25
CA PHE A 100 12.96 -8.64 17.90
C PHE A 100 12.41 -8.56 16.47
N ILE A 101 11.83 -7.44 16.11
CA ILE A 101 11.29 -7.23 14.76
C ILE A 101 12.40 -7.34 13.72
N ASP A 102 13.53 -6.70 13.97
CA ASP A 102 14.69 -6.75 13.07
C ASP A 102 15.22 -8.17 12.94
N PHE A 103 15.28 -8.92 14.05
CA PHE A 103 15.71 -10.32 14.05
C PHE A 103 14.80 -11.18 13.16
N VAL A 104 13.49 -11.03 13.30
CA VAL A 104 12.53 -11.79 12.49
C VAL A 104 12.70 -11.47 11.00
N LYS A 105 12.89 -10.20 10.67
CA LYS A 105 13.09 -9.77 9.29
C LYS A 105 14.36 -10.36 8.69
N ASN A 106 15.46 -10.28 9.42
CA ASN A 106 16.73 -10.81 8.92
C ASN A 106 16.67 -12.33 8.73
N LYS A 107 16.01 -13.03 9.64
CA LYS A 107 15.82 -14.47 9.51
C LYS A 107 14.98 -14.83 8.28
N LYS A 108 14.02 -13.99 7.94
CA LYS A 108 13.14 -14.22 6.79
C LYS A 108 13.86 -13.97 5.48
N ASN A 109 14.84 -13.08 5.47
CA ASN A 109 15.60 -12.70 4.30
C ASN A 109 16.90 -13.49 4.15
N GLY A 110 17.25 -14.26 5.14
CA GLY A 110 18.49 -15.04 5.16
C GLY A 110 18.41 -16.39 4.45
#